data_3aa184ccae51199258e3de088f17a430
#
_entry.id   3aa184ccae51199258e3de088f17a430
#
_cell.length_a   1.000
_cell.length_b   1.000
_cell.length_c   1.000
_cell.angle_alpha   90.00
_cell.angle_beta   90.00
_cell.angle_gamma   90.00
#
_symmetry.space_group_name_H-M   'P 1'
#
loop_
_entity.id
_entity.type
_entity.pdbx_description
1 polymer ?
#
loop_
_entity_poly.entity_id
_entity_poly.type
_entity_poly.pdbx_seq_one_letter_code
_entity_poly.pdbx_strand_id
1 'polypeptide(L)'
;MTGGERKESSMKIEIRHLIEGARQADGLTVIIDVFRAFSMECWLYALGAAEVRPVGSIEDTFAWRDRDPGCVLIGERQGRKIDGCDLGNSPSSIDPEMIRGKRMIHTTSAGTQGITAAVHAEEVLTGSFVNAKAIAAYILKKAPEKVSLVCMGKAGLEPAEEDELCAVYLRSLLTGEGMPDIDRKLAALAQGGGRHFFDPALRDVFPPEDFRMCIDRDRFDFVLRIRRDRDGLISEKIKPDEA
;
A
#
# COMPACT_ATOMS: atom_id res chain seq x y z
N MET A 1 -49.09 10.26 3.52
CA MET A 1 -47.94 9.57 4.16
C MET A 1 -47.24 8.77 3.08
N THR A 2 -46.25 9.39 2.48
CA THR A 2 -45.44 8.75 1.45
C THR A 2 -44.15 8.32 2.11
N GLY A 3 -44.04 7.02 2.42
CA GLY A 3 -42.81 6.39 2.86
C GLY A 3 -41.82 6.39 1.70
N GLY A 4 -40.87 7.29 1.76
CA GLY A 4 -39.70 7.23 0.87
C GLY A 4 -38.84 6.04 1.27
N GLU A 5 -38.93 4.96 0.51
CA GLU A 5 -37.94 3.89 0.54
C GLU A 5 -36.58 4.53 0.20
N ARG A 6 -35.72 4.68 1.21
CA ARG A 6 -34.30 4.86 0.95
C ARG A 6 -33.84 3.60 0.22
N LYS A 7 -33.60 3.67 -1.08
CA LYS A 7 -32.78 2.70 -1.78
C LYS A 7 -31.42 2.69 -1.03
N GLU A 8 -31.16 1.63 -0.26
CA GLU A 8 -29.80 1.28 0.13
C GLU A 8 -29.03 1.02 -1.18
N SER A 9 -28.34 2.03 -1.64
CA SER A 9 -27.36 1.86 -2.71
C SER A 9 -26.24 1.02 -2.10
N SER A 10 -26.25 -0.29 -2.40
CA SER A 10 -25.18 -1.18 -1.97
C SER A 10 -23.88 -0.71 -2.67
N MET A 11 -22.86 -0.38 -1.88
CA MET A 11 -21.53 -0.04 -2.35
C MET A 11 -21.02 -1.13 -3.31
N LYS A 12 -20.67 -0.76 -4.54
CA LYS A 12 -20.12 -1.70 -5.53
C LYS A 12 -18.64 -1.88 -5.28
N ILE A 13 -18.19 -3.10 -5.00
CA ILE A 13 -16.79 -3.43 -4.75
C ILE A 13 -16.26 -4.28 -5.91
N GLU A 14 -15.23 -3.78 -6.60
CA GLU A 14 -14.55 -4.49 -7.69
C GLU A 14 -13.11 -4.80 -7.30
N ILE A 15 -12.66 -6.03 -7.54
CA ILE A 15 -11.25 -6.40 -7.44
C ILE A 15 -10.67 -6.32 -8.86
N ARG A 16 -9.58 -5.60 -9.00
CA ARG A 16 -8.86 -5.36 -10.25
C ARG A 16 -7.41 -5.79 -10.09
N HIS A 17 -6.72 -6.00 -11.21
CA HIS A 17 -5.40 -6.62 -11.17
C HIS A 17 -4.41 -5.84 -12.00
N LEU A 18 -3.19 -5.74 -11.47
CA LEU A 18 -2.01 -5.25 -12.15
C LEU A 18 -2.13 -3.77 -12.61
N ILE A 19 -1.19 -3.32 -13.40
CA ILE A 19 -1.15 -1.94 -13.89
C ILE A 19 -2.37 -1.58 -14.74
N GLU A 20 -2.89 -2.54 -15.50
CA GLU A 20 -4.10 -2.33 -16.30
C GLU A 20 -5.35 -2.17 -15.42
N GLY A 21 -5.43 -2.93 -14.33
CA GLY A 21 -6.46 -2.76 -13.33
C GLY A 21 -6.43 -1.37 -12.67
N ALA A 22 -5.22 -0.85 -12.40
CA ALA A 22 -5.05 0.49 -11.85
C ALA A 22 -5.50 1.58 -12.86
N ARG A 23 -5.20 1.43 -14.15
CA ARG A 23 -5.66 2.36 -15.21
C ARG A 23 -7.17 2.42 -15.33
N GLN A 24 -7.84 1.31 -15.08
CA GLN A 24 -9.30 1.19 -15.19
C GLN A 24 -10.03 1.42 -13.87
N ALA A 25 -9.29 1.63 -12.77
CA ALA A 25 -9.87 1.85 -11.45
C ALA A 25 -10.58 3.20 -11.38
N ASP A 26 -11.76 3.21 -10.79
CA ASP A 26 -12.63 4.36 -10.61
C ASP A 26 -13.30 4.32 -9.22
N GLY A 27 -13.95 5.42 -8.83
CA GLY A 27 -14.46 5.61 -7.48
C GLY A 27 -13.33 5.70 -6.45
N LEU A 28 -13.61 5.33 -5.19
CA LEU A 28 -12.56 5.20 -4.18
C LEU A 28 -11.71 3.97 -4.49
N THR A 29 -10.44 4.20 -4.74
CA THR A 29 -9.50 3.16 -5.19
C THR A 29 -8.47 2.85 -4.13
N VAL A 30 -8.28 1.57 -3.81
CA VAL A 30 -7.20 1.09 -2.93
C VAL A 30 -6.16 0.36 -3.79
N ILE A 31 -4.97 0.94 -3.90
CA ILE A 31 -3.83 0.30 -4.56
C ILE A 31 -3.15 -0.61 -3.54
N ILE A 32 -3.12 -1.91 -3.79
CA ILE A 32 -2.63 -2.95 -2.87
C ILE A 32 -1.28 -3.45 -3.33
N ASP A 33 -0.25 -3.32 -2.46
CA ASP A 33 1.10 -3.88 -2.65
C ASP A 33 1.62 -4.28 -1.26
N VAL A 34 1.37 -5.55 -0.89
CA VAL A 34 1.67 -6.08 0.44
C VAL A 34 3.16 -6.33 0.62
N PHE A 35 3.78 -6.99 -0.36
CA PHE A 35 5.20 -7.32 -0.32
C PHE A 35 6.01 -6.49 -1.33
N ARG A 36 6.41 -5.25 -0.95
CA ARG A 36 6.52 -4.70 0.43
C ARG A 36 6.10 -3.22 0.49
N ALA A 37 5.72 -2.59 -0.65
CA ALA A 37 5.66 -1.13 -0.79
C ALA A 37 4.78 -0.44 0.27
N PHE A 38 3.53 -0.85 0.40
CA PHE A 38 2.60 -0.12 1.28
C PHE A 38 2.62 -0.61 2.73
N SER A 39 3.13 -1.82 2.96
CA SER A 39 3.56 -2.21 4.31
C SER A 39 4.72 -1.33 4.79
N MET A 40 5.74 -1.11 3.93
CA MET A 40 6.89 -0.23 4.20
C MET A 40 6.43 1.19 4.55
N GLU A 41 5.55 1.80 3.75
CA GLU A 41 5.06 3.18 4.00
C GLU A 41 4.36 3.31 5.35
N CYS A 42 3.57 2.33 5.75
CA CYS A 42 2.94 2.32 7.07
C CYS A 42 3.99 2.31 8.19
N TRP A 43 5.03 1.48 8.07
CA TRP A 43 6.13 1.43 9.04
C TRP A 43 6.94 2.72 9.07
N LEU A 44 7.20 3.37 7.92
CA LEU A 44 7.86 4.67 7.88
C LEU A 44 7.14 5.71 8.73
N TYR A 45 5.82 5.83 8.56
CA TYR A 45 5.03 6.75 9.37
C TYR A 45 4.96 6.37 10.85
N ALA A 46 4.90 5.08 11.16
CA ALA A 46 4.88 4.60 12.54
C ALA A 46 6.20 4.87 13.27
N LEU A 47 7.32 4.85 12.55
CA LEU A 47 8.66 5.10 13.07
C LEU A 47 9.08 6.57 13.01
N GLY A 48 8.20 7.47 12.54
CA GLY A 48 8.39 8.91 12.69
C GLY A 48 8.80 9.65 11.42
N ALA A 49 8.65 9.07 10.23
CA ALA A 49 8.77 9.83 8.99
C ALA A 49 7.76 11.00 8.98
N ALA A 50 8.19 12.18 8.55
CA ALA A 50 7.32 13.34 8.49
C ALA A 50 6.40 13.31 7.27
N GLU A 51 6.88 12.75 6.16
CA GLU A 51 6.20 12.75 4.88
C GLU A 51 6.73 11.60 4.00
N VAL A 52 5.84 10.98 3.23
CA VAL A 52 6.23 10.00 2.20
C VAL A 52 5.71 10.48 0.86
N ARG A 53 6.57 10.53 -0.15
CA ARG A 53 6.26 10.93 -1.52
C ARG A 53 6.48 9.77 -2.49
N PRO A 54 5.42 9.16 -3.00
CA PRO A 54 5.54 8.16 -4.06
C PRO A 54 5.96 8.83 -5.37
N VAL A 55 6.98 8.27 -6.00
CA VAL A 55 7.54 8.77 -7.27
C VAL A 55 7.61 7.63 -8.28
N GLY A 56 7.23 7.90 -9.54
CA GLY A 56 7.13 6.88 -10.58
C GLY A 56 8.47 6.48 -11.20
N SER A 57 9.45 7.38 -11.29
CA SER A 57 10.72 7.13 -11.97
C SER A 57 11.94 7.19 -11.04
N ILE A 58 13.00 6.54 -11.45
CA ILE A 58 14.30 6.59 -10.74
C ILE A 58 14.91 7.99 -10.86
N GLU A 59 14.83 8.58 -12.04
CA GLU A 59 15.33 9.91 -12.36
C GLU A 59 14.70 10.97 -11.46
N ASP A 60 13.37 10.96 -11.34
CA ASP A 60 12.65 11.89 -10.45
C ASP A 60 13.01 11.65 -8.98
N THR A 61 13.26 10.39 -8.60
CA THR A 61 13.68 10.05 -7.22
C THR A 61 15.01 10.72 -6.89
N PHE A 62 16.00 10.65 -7.78
CA PHE A 62 17.29 11.29 -7.55
C PHE A 62 17.24 12.81 -7.64
N ALA A 63 16.38 13.37 -8.52
CA ALA A 63 16.19 14.82 -8.63
C ALA A 63 15.65 15.46 -7.34
N TRP A 64 15.06 14.67 -6.42
CA TRP A 64 14.67 15.15 -5.11
C TRP A 64 15.85 15.51 -4.22
N ARG A 65 17.00 14.84 -4.38
CA ARG A 65 18.20 15.15 -3.60
C ARG A 65 18.70 16.57 -3.83
N ASP A 66 18.53 17.09 -5.05
CA ASP A 66 18.91 18.47 -5.39
C ASP A 66 17.94 19.49 -4.79
N ARG A 67 16.65 19.12 -4.64
CA ARG A 67 15.60 19.98 -4.07
C ARG A 67 15.61 19.98 -2.55
N ASP A 68 15.88 18.82 -1.96
CA ASP A 68 15.88 18.58 -0.52
C ASP A 68 17.03 17.62 -0.16
N PRO A 69 18.25 18.16 0.10
CA PRO A 69 19.41 17.33 0.45
C PRO A 69 19.19 16.49 1.72
N GLY A 70 18.23 16.86 2.58
CA GLY A 70 17.90 16.14 3.80
C GLY A 70 16.90 15.00 3.61
N CYS A 71 16.31 14.82 2.42
CA CYS A 71 15.38 13.75 2.17
C CYS A 71 16.05 12.37 2.17
N VAL A 72 15.28 11.33 2.43
CA VAL A 72 15.73 9.93 2.38
C VAL A 72 15.16 9.29 1.11
N LEU A 73 16.02 8.80 0.24
CA LEU A 73 15.62 8.11 -0.98
C LEU A 73 15.43 6.63 -0.71
N ILE A 74 14.23 6.15 -1.01
CA ILE A 74 13.83 4.74 -0.86
C ILE A 74 13.49 4.21 -2.23
N GLY A 75 14.14 3.16 -2.68
CA GLY A 75 13.88 2.64 -4.00
C GLY A 75 14.24 1.18 -4.17
N GLU A 76 13.39 0.47 -4.92
CA GLU A 76 13.65 -0.90 -5.34
C GLU A 76 13.28 -1.12 -6.81
N ARG A 77 14.01 -2.06 -7.44
CA ARG A 77 13.61 -2.72 -8.69
C ARG A 77 13.80 -4.22 -8.54
N GLN A 78 12.73 -4.98 -8.82
CA GLN A 78 12.69 -6.43 -8.63
C GLN A 78 13.07 -6.86 -7.20
N GLY A 79 12.62 -6.07 -6.19
CA GLY A 79 12.89 -6.31 -4.78
C GLY A 79 14.27 -5.86 -4.29
N ARG A 80 15.20 -5.51 -5.19
CA ARG A 80 16.57 -5.09 -4.85
C ARG A 80 16.65 -3.58 -4.71
N LYS A 81 17.41 -3.13 -3.70
CA LYS A 81 17.69 -1.69 -3.52
C LYS A 81 18.34 -1.10 -4.78
N ILE A 82 17.84 0.06 -5.20
CA ILE A 82 18.46 0.84 -6.29
C ILE A 82 19.77 1.44 -5.77
N ASP A 83 20.85 1.29 -6.55
CA ASP A 83 22.14 1.91 -6.23
C ASP A 83 21.98 3.43 -6.13
N GLY A 84 22.56 4.01 -5.06
CA GLY A 84 22.43 5.44 -4.75
C GLY A 84 21.20 5.81 -3.90
N CYS A 85 20.22 4.93 -3.71
CA CYS A 85 19.17 5.12 -2.68
C CYS A 85 19.73 4.82 -1.28
N ASP A 86 19.20 5.53 -0.28
CA ASP A 86 19.58 5.31 1.12
C ASP A 86 19.04 3.99 1.64
N LEU A 87 17.76 3.69 1.35
CA LEU A 87 17.08 2.47 1.74
C LEU A 87 16.51 1.73 0.51
N GLY A 88 16.40 0.42 0.64
CA GLY A 88 15.55 -0.42 -0.22
C GLY A 88 14.11 -0.43 0.29
N ASN A 89 13.33 -1.40 -0.18
CA ASN A 89 11.92 -1.57 0.20
C ASN A 89 11.76 -2.63 1.30
N SER A 90 12.56 -2.54 2.38
CA SER A 90 12.60 -3.51 3.49
C SER A 90 12.23 -2.83 4.79
N PRO A 91 11.01 -3.08 5.35
CA PRO A 91 10.59 -2.45 6.60
C PRO A 91 11.46 -2.83 7.80
N SER A 92 12.04 -4.03 7.83
CA SER A 92 12.94 -4.44 8.91
C SER A 92 14.31 -3.77 8.87
N SER A 93 14.68 -3.15 7.75
CA SER A 93 15.93 -2.40 7.60
C SER A 93 15.81 -0.92 7.95
N ILE A 94 14.64 -0.44 8.34
CA ILE A 94 14.44 0.96 8.70
C ILE A 94 15.18 1.28 10.00
N ASP A 95 16.12 2.22 9.93
CA ASP A 95 16.69 2.86 11.10
C ASP A 95 15.83 4.09 11.47
N PRO A 96 15.12 4.10 12.61
CA PRO A 96 14.30 5.22 13.03
C PRO A 96 15.06 6.54 13.14
N GLU A 97 16.34 6.53 13.49
CA GLU A 97 17.15 7.74 13.59
C GLU A 97 17.44 8.35 12.21
N MET A 98 17.53 7.50 11.16
CA MET A 98 17.71 7.96 9.79
C MET A 98 16.48 8.70 9.26
N ILE A 99 15.26 8.28 9.64
CA ILE A 99 14.01 8.71 9.00
C ILE A 99 13.21 9.73 9.80
N ARG A 100 13.43 9.81 11.11
CA ARG A 100 12.61 10.63 12.02
C ARG A 100 12.58 12.09 11.60
N GLY A 101 11.38 12.64 11.40
CA GLY A 101 11.14 14.02 11.01
C GLY A 101 11.57 14.36 9.59
N LYS A 102 11.96 13.37 8.77
CA LYS A 102 12.41 13.60 7.40
C LYS A 102 11.35 13.25 6.38
N ARG A 103 11.55 13.74 5.16
CA ARG A 103 10.78 13.39 3.97
C ARG A 103 11.37 12.14 3.32
N MET A 104 10.51 11.18 3.04
CA MET A 104 10.83 9.95 2.33
C MET A 104 10.41 10.08 0.87
N ILE A 105 11.31 9.81 -0.06
CA ILE A 105 11.02 9.74 -1.50
C ILE A 105 11.02 8.27 -1.88
N HIS A 106 9.88 7.73 -2.28
CA HIS A 106 9.68 6.29 -2.43
C HIS A 106 9.32 5.91 -3.87
N THR A 107 10.12 5.04 -4.49
CA THR A 107 9.87 4.48 -5.82
C THR A 107 9.96 2.97 -5.82
N THR A 108 8.95 2.31 -6.41
CA THR A 108 8.89 0.84 -6.47
C THR A 108 8.52 0.35 -7.87
N SER A 109 8.70 -0.97 -8.08
CA SER A 109 8.37 -1.62 -9.35
C SER A 109 6.87 -1.75 -9.61
N ALA A 110 6.04 -1.79 -8.55
CA ALA A 110 4.60 -2.04 -8.65
C ALA A 110 3.76 -0.95 -7.97
N GLY A 111 3.84 -0.78 -6.66
CA GLY A 111 2.95 0.09 -5.88
C GLY A 111 2.91 1.53 -6.37
N THR A 112 4.07 2.19 -6.51
CA THR A 112 4.13 3.58 -6.97
C THR A 112 3.69 3.74 -8.44
N GLN A 113 3.86 2.70 -9.26
CA GLN A 113 3.34 2.68 -10.63
C GLN A 113 1.81 2.60 -10.64
N GLY A 114 1.22 1.80 -9.73
CA GLY A 114 -0.23 1.71 -9.56
C GLY A 114 -0.85 3.05 -9.18
N ILE A 115 -0.23 3.77 -8.22
CA ILE A 115 -0.69 5.12 -7.83
C ILE A 115 -0.71 6.06 -9.04
N THR A 116 0.37 6.09 -9.81
CA THR A 116 0.48 6.98 -11.00
C THR A 116 -0.48 6.60 -12.12
N ALA A 117 -0.84 5.33 -12.23
CA ALA A 117 -1.74 4.81 -13.26
C ALA A 117 -3.23 5.02 -12.94
N ALA A 118 -3.61 5.20 -11.67
CA ALA A 118 -4.99 5.33 -11.21
C ALA A 118 -5.59 6.72 -11.49
N VAL A 119 -5.54 7.16 -12.76
CA VAL A 119 -5.91 8.52 -13.17
C VAL A 119 -7.42 8.79 -13.19
N HIS A 120 -8.25 7.77 -13.13
CA HIS A 120 -9.70 7.88 -13.11
C HIS A 120 -10.29 7.69 -11.70
N ALA A 121 -9.45 7.39 -10.69
CA ALA A 121 -9.87 7.29 -9.31
C ALA A 121 -10.31 8.65 -8.76
N GLU A 122 -11.43 8.67 -8.04
CA GLU A 122 -11.89 9.87 -7.32
C GLU A 122 -11.04 10.15 -6.09
N GLU A 123 -10.63 9.09 -5.43
CA GLU A 123 -9.72 9.11 -4.27
C GLU A 123 -8.85 7.85 -4.30
N VAL A 124 -7.58 7.98 -3.97
CA VAL A 124 -6.64 6.85 -3.93
C VAL A 124 -6.12 6.65 -2.51
N LEU A 125 -6.26 5.43 -2.01
CA LEU A 125 -5.59 4.93 -0.81
C LEU A 125 -4.54 3.90 -1.20
N THR A 126 -3.51 3.75 -0.36
CA THR A 126 -2.59 2.62 -0.45
C THR A 126 -2.95 1.57 0.60
N GLY A 127 -2.84 0.29 0.24
CA GLY A 127 -3.34 -0.80 1.05
C GLY A 127 -2.38 -1.96 1.23
N SER A 128 -2.37 -2.49 2.45
CA SER A 128 -1.75 -3.75 2.81
C SER A 128 -2.48 -4.36 4.02
N PHE A 129 -2.05 -5.54 4.49
CA PHE A 129 -2.66 -6.14 5.69
C PHE A 129 -2.49 -5.29 6.95
N VAL A 130 -1.36 -4.59 7.07
CA VAL A 130 -1.01 -3.88 8.31
C VAL A 130 -1.97 -2.75 8.67
N ASN A 131 -2.76 -2.24 7.72
CA ASN A 131 -3.75 -1.18 7.94
C ASN A 131 -5.14 -1.51 7.37
N ALA A 132 -5.44 -2.78 7.08
CA ALA A 132 -6.66 -3.18 6.38
C ALA A 132 -7.95 -2.78 7.12
N LYS A 133 -8.02 -2.93 8.45
CA LYS A 133 -9.20 -2.46 9.21
C LYS A 133 -9.37 -0.95 9.16
N ALA A 134 -8.29 -0.18 9.21
CA ALA A 134 -8.37 1.27 9.10
C ALA A 134 -8.90 1.68 7.71
N ILE A 135 -8.43 1.02 6.64
CA ILE A 135 -8.94 1.23 5.28
C ILE A 135 -10.43 0.91 5.20
N ALA A 136 -10.85 -0.24 5.74
CA ALA A 136 -12.27 -0.61 5.73
C ALA A 136 -13.13 0.39 6.52
N ALA A 137 -12.68 0.82 7.71
CA ALA A 137 -13.38 1.82 8.51
C ALA A 137 -13.50 3.17 7.78
N TYR A 138 -12.44 3.60 7.11
CA TYR A 138 -12.43 4.81 6.28
C TYR A 138 -13.45 4.72 5.14
N ILE A 139 -13.42 3.64 4.38
CA ILE A 139 -14.33 3.42 3.24
C ILE A 139 -15.78 3.38 3.70
N LEU A 140 -16.09 2.63 4.78
CA LEU A 140 -17.44 2.55 5.33
C LEU A 140 -17.95 3.90 5.82
N LYS A 141 -17.10 4.74 6.39
CA LYS A 141 -17.46 6.10 6.80
C LYS A 141 -17.71 7.02 5.61
N LYS A 142 -16.89 6.94 4.57
CA LYS A 142 -17.07 7.70 3.32
C LYS A 142 -18.31 7.26 2.53
N ALA A 143 -18.70 5.99 2.67
CA ALA A 143 -19.82 5.38 1.97
C ALA A 143 -19.84 5.69 0.46
N PRO A 144 -18.74 5.44 -0.28
CA PRO A 144 -18.70 5.71 -1.71
C PRO A 144 -19.64 4.76 -2.46
N GLU A 145 -20.12 5.19 -3.63
CA GLU A 145 -20.93 4.30 -4.49
C GLU A 145 -20.11 3.13 -5.05
N LYS A 146 -18.81 3.37 -5.27
CA LYS A 146 -17.92 2.39 -5.87
C LYS A 146 -16.55 2.36 -5.19
N VAL A 147 -16.03 1.14 -5.01
CA VAL A 147 -14.69 0.85 -4.51
C VAL A 147 -13.96 -0.06 -5.49
N SER A 148 -12.77 0.35 -5.91
CA SER A 148 -11.84 -0.48 -6.69
C SER A 148 -10.69 -0.94 -5.78
N LEU A 149 -10.54 -2.26 -5.58
CA LEU A 149 -9.41 -2.88 -4.88
C LEU A 149 -8.44 -3.40 -5.95
N VAL A 150 -7.27 -2.79 -6.07
CA VAL A 150 -6.32 -3.07 -7.15
C VAL A 150 -5.11 -3.83 -6.63
N CYS A 151 -5.01 -5.12 -6.97
CA CYS A 151 -3.87 -5.98 -6.64
C CYS A 151 -2.73 -5.70 -7.62
N MET A 152 -1.64 -5.10 -7.14
CA MET A 152 -0.54 -4.68 -8.03
C MET A 152 0.32 -5.84 -8.51
N GLY A 153 0.47 -6.87 -7.69
CA GLY A 153 1.26 -8.03 -8.06
C GLY A 153 2.75 -7.74 -8.23
N LYS A 154 3.47 -8.69 -8.83
CA LYS A 154 4.91 -8.58 -9.05
C LYS A 154 5.19 -7.62 -10.21
N ALA A 155 5.84 -6.52 -9.89
CA ALA A 155 6.21 -5.46 -10.84
C ALA A 155 5.03 -4.92 -11.69
N GLY A 156 3.78 -5.09 -11.22
CA GLY A 156 2.58 -4.69 -11.96
C GLY A 156 2.25 -5.58 -13.16
N LEU A 157 2.91 -6.75 -13.32
CA LEU A 157 2.82 -7.60 -14.49
C LEU A 157 2.30 -9.03 -14.20
N GLU A 158 2.59 -9.58 -13.03
CA GLU A 158 2.18 -10.93 -12.63
C GLU A 158 1.38 -10.87 -11.32
N PRO A 159 0.30 -11.65 -11.18
CA PRO A 159 -0.45 -11.73 -9.93
C PRO A 159 0.43 -12.13 -8.74
N ALA A 160 0.09 -11.61 -7.55
CA ALA A 160 0.74 -11.95 -6.29
C ALA A 160 -0.30 -12.43 -5.29
N GLU A 161 -0.06 -13.58 -4.68
CA GLU A 161 -1.00 -14.26 -3.78
C GLU A 161 -1.37 -13.39 -2.57
N GLU A 162 -0.41 -12.67 -2.03
CA GLU A 162 -0.59 -11.77 -0.91
C GLU A 162 -1.51 -10.59 -1.20
N ASP A 163 -1.41 -9.98 -2.39
CA ASP A 163 -2.26 -8.87 -2.80
C ASP A 163 -3.70 -9.33 -3.01
N GLU A 164 -3.87 -10.48 -3.68
CA GLU A 164 -5.18 -11.10 -3.88
C GLU A 164 -5.86 -11.43 -2.55
N LEU A 165 -5.12 -12.03 -1.62
CA LEU A 165 -5.62 -12.33 -0.27
C LEU A 165 -5.99 -11.05 0.48
N CYS A 166 -5.19 -10.00 0.36
CA CYS A 166 -5.46 -8.70 0.98
C CYS A 166 -6.74 -8.06 0.43
N ALA A 167 -6.94 -8.09 -0.90
CA ALA A 167 -8.16 -7.58 -1.53
C ALA A 167 -9.40 -8.35 -1.07
N VAL A 168 -9.33 -9.69 -0.99
CA VAL A 168 -10.43 -10.52 -0.48
C VAL A 168 -10.69 -10.23 1.01
N TYR A 169 -9.65 -10.03 1.81
CA TYR A 169 -9.79 -9.67 3.22
C TYR A 169 -10.45 -8.29 3.37
N LEU A 170 -9.99 -7.27 2.65
CA LEU A 170 -10.64 -5.95 2.64
C LEU A 170 -12.11 -6.04 2.23
N ARG A 171 -12.43 -6.78 1.16
CA ARG A 171 -13.82 -6.98 0.75
C ARG A 171 -14.64 -7.61 1.86
N SER A 172 -14.12 -8.63 2.56
CA SER A 172 -14.82 -9.28 3.65
C SER A 172 -15.12 -8.35 4.84
N LEU A 173 -14.22 -7.39 5.11
CA LEU A 173 -14.44 -6.35 6.11
C LEU A 173 -15.52 -5.36 5.66
N LEU A 174 -15.53 -4.98 4.39
CA LEU A 174 -16.49 -4.03 3.81
C LEU A 174 -17.91 -4.61 3.70
N THR A 175 -18.03 -5.92 3.43
CA THR A 175 -19.33 -6.62 3.34
C THR A 175 -19.84 -7.10 4.70
N GLY A 176 -19.01 -7.08 5.74
CA GLY A 176 -19.35 -7.61 7.05
C GLY A 176 -19.32 -9.14 7.14
N GLU A 177 -18.92 -9.85 6.08
CA GLU A 177 -18.86 -11.32 6.07
C GLU A 177 -17.76 -11.85 7.01
N GLY A 178 -16.68 -11.06 7.15
CA GLY A 178 -15.48 -11.47 7.90
C GLY A 178 -14.70 -12.59 7.21
N MET A 179 -13.53 -12.91 7.76
CA MET A 179 -12.70 -14.02 7.28
C MET A 179 -12.08 -14.75 8.48
N PRO A 180 -12.81 -15.69 9.11
CA PRO A 180 -12.35 -16.36 10.35
C PRO A 180 -11.02 -17.10 10.20
N ASP A 181 -10.66 -17.55 9.00
CA ASP A 181 -9.44 -18.31 8.71
C ASP A 181 -8.27 -17.44 8.19
N ILE A 182 -8.38 -16.12 8.32
CA ILE A 182 -7.36 -15.20 7.76
C ILE A 182 -5.96 -15.49 8.32
N ASP A 183 -5.82 -15.75 9.62
CA ASP A 183 -4.51 -15.99 10.23
C ASP A 183 -3.84 -17.26 9.67
N ARG A 184 -4.63 -18.30 9.41
CA ARG A 184 -4.14 -19.52 8.75
C ARG A 184 -3.72 -19.23 7.30
N LYS A 185 -4.47 -18.43 6.57
CA LYS A 185 -4.13 -18.04 5.19
C LYS A 185 -2.88 -17.18 5.13
N LEU A 186 -2.73 -16.21 6.05
CA LEU A 186 -1.51 -15.40 6.17
C LEU A 186 -0.28 -16.27 6.45
N ALA A 187 -0.38 -17.21 7.38
CA ALA A 187 0.70 -18.15 7.67
C ALA A 187 1.08 -19.02 6.46
N ALA A 188 0.09 -19.42 5.65
CA ALA A 188 0.33 -20.22 4.45
C ALA A 188 1.11 -19.48 3.36
N LEU A 189 1.07 -18.14 3.31
CA LEU A 189 1.87 -17.33 2.39
C LEU A 189 3.37 -17.60 2.52
N ALA A 190 3.86 -18.05 3.68
CA ALA A 190 5.26 -18.44 3.88
C ALA A 190 5.71 -19.60 2.97
N GLN A 191 4.77 -20.46 2.55
CA GLN A 191 5.03 -21.57 1.61
C GLN A 191 4.59 -21.24 0.17
N GLY A 192 3.83 -20.15 -0.02
CA GLY A 192 3.32 -19.64 -1.29
C GLY A 192 4.06 -18.38 -1.74
N GLY A 193 3.33 -17.28 -1.92
CA GLY A 193 3.83 -16.00 -2.42
C GLY A 193 5.01 -15.42 -1.65
N GLY A 194 5.07 -15.66 -0.33
CA GLY A 194 6.15 -15.18 0.55
C GLY A 194 7.33 -16.12 0.72
N ARG A 195 7.39 -17.27 0.02
CA ARG A 195 8.44 -18.29 0.21
C ARG A 195 9.87 -17.76 0.05
N HIS A 196 10.06 -16.75 -0.79
CA HIS A 196 11.36 -16.14 -1.07
C HIS A 196 11.98 -15.43 0.14
N PHE A 197 11.19 -14.99 1.13
CA PHE A 197 11.69 -14.44 2.40
C PHE A 197 12.39 -15.49 3.28
N PHE A 198 12.18 -16.76 3.01
CA PHE A 198 12.76 -17.87 3.78
C PHE A 198 13.87 -18.60 3.01
N ASP A 199 14.23 -18.13 1.82
CA ASP A 199 15.37 -18.62 1.06
C ASP A 199 16.67 -18.04 1.61
N PRO A 200 17.60 -18.84 2.16
CA PRO A 200 18.86 -18.35 2.68
C PRO A 200 19.71 -17.59 1.67
N ALA A 201 19.58 -17.91 0.38
CA ALA A 201 20.32 -17.25 -0.70
C ALA A 201 19.80 -15.82 -1.01
N LEU A 202 18.59 -15.50 -0.55
CA LEU A 202 17.94 -14.20 -0.78
C LEU A 202 17.82 -13.36 0.49
N ARG A 203 18.37 -13.79 1.61
CA ARG A 203 18.17 -13.19 2.92
C ARG A 203 18.57 -11.70 2.98
N ASP A 204 19.59 -11.29 2.24
CA ASP A 204 20.04 -9.90 2.18
C ASP A 204 19.06 -8.98 1.46
N VAL A 205 18.20 -9.55 0.60
CA VAL A 205 17.18 -8.82 -0.18
C VAL A 205 15.79 -8.97 0.42
N PHE A 206 15.50 -10.16 0.93
CA PHE A 206 14.20 -10.55 1.47
C PHE A 206 14.35 -11.20 2.85
N PRO A 207 14.65 -10.42 3.91
CA PRO A 207 14.77 -10.97 5.25
C PRO A 207 13.42 -11.50 5.76
N PRO A 208 13.39 -12.62 6.50
CA PRO A 208 12.15 -13.19 7.06
C PRO A 208 11.39 -12.23 7.98
N GLU A 209 12.07 -11.25 8.54
CA GLU A 209 11.50 -10.19 9.36
C GLU A 209 10.52 -9.34 8.57
N ASP A 210 10.83 -9.03 7.30
CA ASP A 210 9.94 -8.29 6.40
C ASP A 210 8.62 -9.02 6.18
N PHE A 211 8.68 -10.34 5.96
CA PHE A 211 7.47 -11.15 5.83
C PHE A 211 6.55 -10.96 7.04
N ARG A 212 7.09 -11.10 8.27
CA ARG A 212 6.32 -10.96 9.51
C ARG A 212 5.74 -9.56 9.66
N MET A 213 6.53 -8.53 9.34
CA MET A 213 6.11 -7.13 9.42
C MET A 213 5.01 -6.80 8.40
N CYS A 214 5.02 -7.40 7.21
CA CYS A 214 4.01 -7.18 6.18
C CYS A 214 2.69 -7.91 6.45
N ILE A 215 2.71 -9.06 7.11
CA ILE A 215 1.50 -9.81 7.46
C ILE A 215 0.96 -9.51 8.86
N ASP A 216 1.58 -8.62 9.63
CA ASP A 216 1.10 -8.15 10.95
C ASP A 216 -0.18 -7.32 10.77
N ARG A 217 -1.28 -8.02 10.46
CA ARG A 217 -2.54 -7.43 10.03
C ARG A 217 -3.15 -6.51 11.09
N ASP A 218 -3.76 -5.44 10.61
CA ASP A 218 -4.48 -4.48 11.44
C ASP A 218 -3.61 -3.83 12.53
N ARG A 219 -2.30 -3.76 12.28
CA ARG A 219 -1.31 -3.18 13.19
C ARG A 219 -1.51 -1.69 13.39
N PHE A 220 -1.94 -0.99 12.34
CA PHE A 220 -2.05 0.45 12.30
C PHE A 220 -3.49 0.93 12.17
N ASP A 221 -3.84 1.99 12.89
CA ASP A 221 -5.16 2.60 12.96
C ASP A 221 -5.34 3.82 12.03
N PHE A 222 -4.51 3.90 11.00
CA PHE A 222 -4.51 4.99 10.01
C PHE A 222 -4.53 4.47 8.58
N VAL A 223 -4.98 5.31 7.67
CA VAL A 223 -4.91 5.09 6.23
C VAL A 223 -3.87 6.02 5.62
N LEU A 224 -3.37 5.63 4.47
CA LEU A 224 -2.49 6.43 3.64
C LEU A 224 -3.27 6.86 2.39
N ARG A 225 -3.61 8.16 2.31
CA ARG A 225 -4.33 8.76 1.21
C ARG A 225 -3.37 9.47 0.28
N ILE A 226 -3.49 9.17 -0.99
CA ILE A 226 -2.69 9.85 -2.01
C ILE A 226 -3.36 11.18 -2.35
N ARG A 227 -2.59 12.25 -2.23
CA ARG A 227 -2.97 13.60 -2.61
C ARG A 227 -1.88 14.20 -3.52
N ARG A 228 -2.26 15.16 -4.32
CA ARG A 228 -1.31 15.94 -5.13
C ARG A 228 -1.18 17.34 -4.55
N ASP A 229 0.04 17.79 -4.38
CA ASP A 229 0.38 19.18 -4.06
C ASP A 229 1.28 19.80 -5.17
N ARG A 230 1.87 20.96 -4.88
CA ARG A 230 2.78 21.67 -5.81
C ARG A 230 4.04 20.88 -6.16
N ASP A 231 4.47 20.00 -5.27
CA ASP A 231 5.71 19.22 -5.39
C ASP A 231 5.47 17.80 -5.95
N GLY A 232 4.20 17.43 -6.21
CA GLY A 232 3.82 16.14 -6.78
C GLY A 232 2.88 15.33 -5.89
N LEU A 233 3.03 14.01 -5.90
CA LEU A 233 2.22 13.13 -5.07
C LEU A 233 2.75 13.07 -3.64
N ILE A 234 1.84 12.95 -2.70
CA ILE A 234 2.11 12.75 -1.28
C ILE A 234 1.18 11.65 -0.74
N SER A 235 1.74 10.75 0.03
CA SER A 235 1.02 9.74 0.80
C SER A 235 0.73 10.33 2.18
N GLU A 236 -0.49 10.82 2.40
CA GLU A 236 -0.90 11.52 3.61
C GLU A 236 -1.44 10.52 4.62
N LYS A 237 -0.87 10.51 5.83
CA LYS A 237 -1.36 9.70 6.95
C LYS A 237 -2.56 10.39 7.59
N ILE A 238 -3.72 9.74 7.58
CA ILE A 238 -4.96 10.23 8.22
C ILE A 238 -5.64 9.12 9.02
N LYS A 239 -6.40 9.50 10.04
CA LYS A 239 -7.22 8.53 10.78
C LYS A 239 -8.61 8.39 10.14
N PRO A 240 -9.24 7.21 10.23
CA PRO A 240 -10.57 6.99 9.65
C PRO A 240 -11.65 7.96 10.18
N ASP A 241 -11.51 8.45 11.40
CA ASP A 241 -12.43 9.41 11.99
C ASP A 241 -12.24 10.86 11.51
N GLU A 242 -11.13 11.14 10.82
CA GLU A 242 -10.84 12.41 10.16
C GLU A 242 -11.32 12.46 8.69
N ALA A 243 -12.01 11.41 8.23
CA ALA A 243 -12.48 11.23 6.85
C ALA A 243 -13.66 12.14 6.46
#